data_fc8dd8d29a5d02c35232697537ac6118
#
_entry.id   fc8dd8d29a5d02c35232697537ac6118
#
_cell.length_a   1.000
_cell.length_b   1.000
_cell.length_c   1.000
_cell.angle_alpha   90.00
_cell.angle_beta   90.00
_cell.angle_gamma   90.00
#
_symmetry.space_group_name_H-M   'P 1'
#
loop_
_entity.id
_entity.type
_entity.pdbx_description
1 polymer ?
#
loop_
_entity_poly.entity_id
_entity_poly.type
_entity_poly.pdbx_seq_one_letter_code
_entity_poly.pdbx_strand_id
1 'polypeptide(L)'
;YRRQRQMCIRDSTWGTPLYLKPLKLGFDMSFSSATKYFSGHSDAMGGSLAVNKKVFKKVMFFYKLSGYRMSADEAYLIIRGLRTLDVRLKQHYENTKLVINFLKKQKKIKEILYPYKTSSKNYKLWKKYYSGANGLFSIVVKSSKKSSVIKFVNSLKLFGIGYSWGGFESLVLLQNLRDNTKYTQTRKFFRFKKDEHIV
;
A
#
# COMPACT_ATOMS: atom_id res chain seq x y z
N TYR A 1 11.21 -32.39 19.91
CA TYR A 1 11.23 -30.91 19.96
C TYR A 1 10.06 -30.36 19.14
N ARG A 2 8.92 -30.02 19.78
CA ARG A 2 7.87 -29.20 19.13
C ARG A 2 8.47 -27.81 18.93
N ARG A 3 8.83 -27.44 17.70
CA ARG A 3 9.10 -26.05 17.36
C ARG A 3 7.82 -25.27 17.71
N GLN A 4 7.89 -24.34 18.67
CA GLN A 4 6.80 -23.41 18.92
C GLN A 4 6.54 -22.67 17.60
N ARG A 5 5.34 -22.85 17.05
CA ARG A 5 4.92 -22.14 15.85
C ARG A 5 4.88 -20.66 16.19
N GLN A 6 5.71 -19.86 15.54
CA GLN A 6 5.65 -18.41 15.65
C GLN A 6 4.30 -17.92 15.12
N MET A 7 3.74 -16.90 15.75
CA MET A 7 2.51 -16.25 15.27
C MET A 7 2.78 -15.60 13.92
N CYS A 8 1.93 -15.91 12.94
CA CYS A 8 2.05 -15.35 11.60
C CYS A 8 1.18 -14.09 11.48
N ILE A 9 1.82 -12.93 11.34
CA ILE A 9 1.16 -11.63 11.17
C ILE A 9 1.30 -11.19 9.72
N ARG A 10 0.21 -10.68 9.14
CA ARG A 10 0.21 -10.10 7.80
C ARG A 10 -0.30 -8.67 7.85
N ASP A 11 0.50 -7.72 7.35
CA ASP A 11 0.01 -6.39 7.00
C ASP A 11 -0.83 -6.50 5.72
N SER A 12 -2.10 -6.13 5.81
CA SER A 12 -3.07 -6.16 4.72
C SER A 12 -3.58 -4.77 4.33
N THR A 13 -2.88 -3.71 4.75
CA THR A 13 -3.28 -2.33 4.49
C THR A 13 -3.53 -2.06 3.02
N TRP A 14 -2.63 -2.50 2.13
CA TRP A 14 -2.76 -2.30 0.68
C TRP A 14 -3.96 -3.04 0.09
N GLY A 15 -4.15 -4.31 0.48
CA GLY A 15 -5.23 -5.15 -0.06
C GLY A 15 -6.59 -4.86 0.55
N THR A 16 -6.63 -4.30 1.74
CA THR A 16 -7.81 -4.21 2.60
C THR A 16 -8.48 -5.58 2.81
N PRO A 17 -9.42 -5.76 3.73
CA PRO A 17 -10.13 -7.04 3.87
C PRO A 17 -11.06 -7.35 2.70
N LEU A 18 -11.32 -6.39 1.80
CA LEU A 18 -12.10 -6.65 0.59
C LEU A 18 -11.32 -7.48 -0.43
N TYR A 19 -10.02 -7.19 -0.62
CA TYR A 19 -9.21 -7.80 -1.66
C TYR A 19 -8.19 -8.82 -1.16
N LEU A 20 -7.83 -8.80 0.14
CA LEU A 20 -6.94 -9.78 0.76
C LEU A 20 -7.52 -10.25 2.09
N LYS A 21 -7.62 -11.56 2.29
CA LYS A 21 -8.20 -12.17 3.50
C LYS A 21 -7.17 -13.04 4.24
N PRO A 22 -6.20 -12.44 4.96
CA PRO A 22 -5.07 -13.18 5.54
C PRO A 22 -5.49 -14.31 6.49
N LEU A 23 -6.51 -14.11 7.33
CA LEU A 23 -6.98 -15.15 8.25
C LEU A 23 -7.47 -16.40 7.51
N LYS A 24 -8.11 -16.24 6.32
CA LYS A 24 -8.50 -17.38 5.46
C LYS A 24 -7.30 -18.07 4.81
N LEU A 25 -6.17 -17.39 4.69
CA LEU A 25 -4.90 -17.93 4.18
C LEU A 25 -4.05 -18.58 5.27
N GLY A 26 -4.56 -18.69 6.51
CA GLY A 26 -3.89 -19.36 7.62
C GLY A 26 -3.00 -18.47 8.48
N PHE A 27 -3.03 -17.15 8.28
CA PHE A 27 -2.38 -16.22 9.20
C PHE A 27 -3.13 -16.14 10.53
N ASP A 28 -2.41 -15.89 11.61
CA ASP A 28 -3.00 -15.76 12.94
C ASP A 28 -3.55 -14.34 13.20
N MET A 29 -2.93 -13.34 12.57
CA MET A 29 -3.28 -11.93 12.69
C MET A 29 -3.21 -11.22 11.34
N SER A 30 -4.10 -10.29 11.12
CA SER A 30 -4.13 -9.37 9.99
C SER A 30 -4.17 -7.95 10.49
N PHE A 31 -3.10 -7.21 10.27
CA PHE A 31 -3.00 -5.79 10.57
C PHE A 31 -3.42 -4.96 9.36
N SER A 32 -4.08 -3.84 9.60
CA SER A 32 -4.35 -2.81 8.59
C SER A 32 -4.18 -1.42 9.20
N SER A 33 -3.40 -0.57 8.55
CA SER A 33 -3.36 0.85 8.88
C SER A 33 -4.70 1.49 8.48
N ALA A 34 -5.52 1.80 9.45
CA ALA A 34 -6.83 2.40 9.23
C ALA A 34 -6.72 3.85 8.71
N THR A 35 -5.57 4.50 8.96
CA THR A 35 -5.16 5.80 8.40
C THR A 35 -5.26 5.85 6.87
N LYS A 36 -5.12 4.71 6.17
CA LYS A 36 -5.11 4.63 4.71
C LYS A 36 -6.55 4.48 4.17
N TYR A 37 -6.81 3.42 3.45
CA TYR A 37 -8.10 3.20 2.77
C TYR A 37 -9.31 3.13 3.71
N PHE A 38 -9.15 2.75 4.99
CA PHE A 38 -10.29 2.65 5.90
C PHE A 38 -10.89 4.02 6.16
N SER A 39 -10.10 5.00 6.61
CA SER A 39 -10.59 6.37 6.72
C SER A 39 -10.82 6.97 5.34
N GLY A 40 -9.81 6.91 4.47
CA GLY A 40 -9.87 7.34 3.08
C GLY A 40 -10.02 8.84 2.86
N HIS A 41 -9.88 9.65 3.92
CA HIS A 41 -10.12 11.09 3.91
C HIS A 41 -8.94 11.89 4.45
N SER A 42 -7.81 11.24 4.80
CA SER A 42 -6.58 11.86 5.31
C SER A 42 -6.77 12.67 6.61
N ASP A 43 -7.80 12.34 7.38
CA ASP A 43 -8.28 13.06 8.56
C ASP A 43 -8.23 12.24 9.85
N ALA A 44 -7.80 10.98 9.80
CA ALA A 44 -7.73 10.10 10.96
C ALA A 44 -6.48 9.20 10.94
N MET A 45 -5.95 8.93 12.11
CA MET A 45 -4.82 8.01 12.31
C MET A 45 -5.25 6.83 13.16
N GLY A 46 -4.94 5.61 12.71
CA GLY A 46 -5.28 4.44 13.49
C GLY A 46 -4.85 3.13 12.87
N GLY A 47 -5.01 2.07 13.63
CA GLY A 47 -4.75 0.70 13.23
C GLY A 47 -5.91 -0.22 13.54
N SER A 48 -6.07 -1.25 12.75
CA SER A 48 -7.01 -2.34 12.99
C SER A 48 -6.26 -3.67 13.00
N LEU A 49 -6.55 -4.51 13.99
CA LEU A 49 -5.98 -5.84 14.12
C LEU A 49 -7.09 -6.88 14.20
N ALA A 50 -7.25 -7.64 13.13
CA ALA A 50 -8.10 -8.83 13.12
C ALA A 50 -7.29 -10.06 13.51
N VAL A 51 -7.83 -10.90 14.38
CA VAL A 51 -7.13 -12.08 14.91
C VAL A 51 -8.00 -13.33 14.84
N ASN A 52 -7.37 -14.50 14.69
CA ASN A 52 -8.09 -15.77 14.79
C ASN A 52 -8.38 -16.15 16.26
N LYS A 53 -9.28 -17.14 16.45
CA LYS A 53 -9.70 -17.60 17.79
C LYS A 53 -8.53 -18.09 18.66
N LYS A 54 -7.47 -18.65 18.05
CA LYS A 54 -6.34 -19.26 18.79
C LYS A 54 -5.54 -18.22 19.57
N VAL A 55 -5.38 -17.03 19.02
CA VAL A 55 -4.57 -15.96 19.63
C VAL A 55 -5.42 -14.87 20.29
N PHE A 56 -6.74 -14.90 20.10
CA PHE A 56 -7.65 -13.84 20.55
C PHE A 56 -7.50 -13.51 22.04
N LYS A 57 -7.55 -14.51 22.93
CA LYS A 57 -7.45 -14.29 24.38
C LYS A 57 -6.14 -13.58 24.76
N LYS A 58 -5.01 -14.03 24.17
CA LYS A 58 -3.68 -13.45 24.41
C LYS A 58 -3.59 -11.99 23.93
N VAL A 59 -4.10 -11.71 22.75
CA VAL A 59 -4.12 -10.35 22.18
C VAL A 59 -5.03 -9.44 22.98
N MET A 60 -6.21 -9.89 23.37
CA MET A 60 -7.14 -9.12 24.20
C MET A 60 -6.60 -8.84 25.59
N PHE A 61 -5.90 -9.79 26.20
CA PHE A 61 -5.23 -9.55 27.48
C PHE A 61 -4.20 -8.42 27.33
N PHE A 62 -3.31 -8.50 26.35
CA PHE A 62 -2.32 -7.46 26.08
C PHE A 62 -2.95 -6.10 25.79
N TYR A 63 -3.99 -6.07 24.93
CA TYR A 63 -4.71 -4.86 24.58
C TYR A 63 -5.32 -4.15 25.82
N LYS A 64 -5.92 -4.93 26.73
CA LYS A 64 -6.47 -4.40 28.00
C LYS A 64 -5.37 -3.87 28.92
N LEU A 65 -4.26 -4.60 29.03
CA LEU A 65 -3.15 -4.25 29.91
C LEU A 65 -2.40 -3.00 29.42
N SER A 66 -2.16 -2.89 28.12
CA SER A 66 -1.38 -1.78 27.54
C SER A 66 -2.11 -0.44 27.51
N GLY A 67 -3.44 -0.46 27.52
CA GLY A 67 -4.23 0.77 27.42
C GLY A 67 -4.16 1.45 26.04
N TYR A 68 -3.45 0.89 25.05
CA TYR A 68 -3.37 1.44 23.70
C TYR A 68 -4.71 1.37 23.00
N ARG A 69 -5.40 2.50 22.93
CA ARG A 69 -6.72 2.60 22.30
C ARG A 69 -6.78 3.77 21.33
N MET A 70 -7.53 3.59 20.28
CA MET A 70 -7.92 4.66 19.38
C MET A 70 -8.90 5.59 20.11
N SER A 71 -8.82 6.89 19.86
CA SER A 71 -9.83 7.85 20.36
C SER A 71 -11.21 7.57 19.76
N ALA A 72 -12.25 8.02 20.41
CA ALA A 72 -13.62 7.87 19.92
C ALA A 72 -13.82 8.61 18.60
N ASP A 73 -13.23 9.80 18.45
CA ASP A 73 -13.33 10.64 17.25
C ASP A 73 -12.67 9.97 16.04
N GLU A 74 -11.44 9.46 16.20
CA GLU A 74 -10.76 8.71 15.14
C GLU A 74 -11.51 7.43 14.77
N ALA A 75 -12.04 6.70 15.77
CA ALA A 75 -12.84 5.52 15.52
C ALA A 75 -14.10 5.86 14.71
N TYR A 76 -14.77 6.97 15.04
CA TYR A 76 -15.94 7.45 14.32
C TYR A 76 -15.61 7.77 12.86
N LEU A 77 -14.54 8.55 12.60
CA LEU A 77 -14.11 8.92 11.25
C LEU A 77 -13.73 7.68 10.42
N ILE A 78 -13.02 6.73 11.03
CA ILE A 78 -12.67 5.47 10.36
C ILE A 78 -13.90 4.63 10.02
N ILE A 79 -14.86 4.50 10.93
CA ILE A 79 -16.12 3.77 10.69
C ILE A 79 -16.91 4.46 9.57
N ARG A 80 -16.98 5.78 9.57
CA ARG A 80 -17.59 6.56 8.50
C ARG A 80 -16.92 6.27 7.15
N GLY A 81 -15.58 6.28 7.10
CA GLY A 81 -14.82 5.94 5.90
C GLY A 81 -15.06 4.52 5.40
N LEU A 82 -15.19 3.53 6.31
CA LEU A 82 -15.46 2.13 5.95
C LEU A 82 -16.77 1.95 5.17
N ARG A 83 -17.77 2.77 5.40
CA ARG A 83 -19.07 2.70 4.69
C ARG A 83 -18.95 2.92 3.19
N THR A 84 -17.93 3.66 2.74
CA THR A 84 -17.66 3.97 1.34
C THR A 84 -16.43 3.25 0.77
N LEU A 85 -15.82 2.34 1.54
CA LEU A 85 -14.57 1.70 1.17
C LEU A 85 -14.63 0.99 -0.19
N ASP A 86 -15.68 0.23 -0.45
CA ASP A 86 -15.82 -0.54 -1.71
C ASP A 86 -15.92 0.40 -2.92
N VAL A 87 -16.76 1.42 -2.86
CA VAL A 87 -16.93 2.41 -3.94
C VAL A 87 -15.63 3.14 -4.21
N ARG A 88 -14.93 3.59 -3.16
CA ARG A 88 -13.65 4.30 -3.30
C ARG A 88 -12.56 3.41 -3.90
N LEU A 89 -12.44 2.17 -3.47
CA LEU A 89 -11.45 1.25 -4.03
C LEU A 89 -11.73 0.95 -5.51
N LYS A 90 -12.98 0.79 -5.91
CA LYS A 90 -13.36 0.64 -7.32
C LYS A 90 -12.96 1.87 -8.13
N GLN A 91 -13.23 3.07 -7.63
CA GLN A 91 -12.86 4.31 -8.31
C GLN A 91 -11.34 4.49 -8.40
N HIS A 92 -10.60 4.21 -7.32
CA HIS A 92 -9.13 4.20 -7.35
C HIS A 92 -8.59 3.25 -8.43
N TYR A 93 -9.16 2.07 -8.53
CA TYR A 93 -8.74 1.10 -9.54
C TYR A 93 -9.03 1.59 -10.97
N GLU A 94 -10.21 2.12 -11.23
CA GLU A 94 -10.58 2.64 -12.57
C GLU A 94 -9.67 3.82 -12.97
N ASN A 95 -9.46 4.78 -12.08
CA ASN A 95 -8.54 5.90 -12.32
C ASN A 95 -7.10 5.40 -12.58
N THR A 96 -6.65 4.42 -11.80
CA THR A 96 -5.31 3.83 -11.99
C THR A 96 -5.15 3.18 -13.34
N LYS A 97 -6.18 2.50 -13.85
CA LYS A 97 -6.14 1.93 -15.22
C LYS A 97 -5.94 3.00 -16.27
N LEU A 98 -6.68 4.12 -16.16
CA LEU A 98 -6.56 5.24 -17.10
C LEU A 98 -5.15 5.82 -17.08
N VAL A 99 -4.62 6.12 -15.89
CA VAL A 99 -3.26 6.67 -15.72
C VAL A 99 -2.20 5.68 -16.25
N ILE A 100 -2.30 4.40 -15.91
CA ILE A 100 -1.37 3.37 -16.39
C ILE A 100 -1.41 3.26 -17.92
N ASN A 101 -2.59 3.31 -18.54
CA ASN A 101 -2.72 3.23 -19.98
C ASN A 101 -2.12 4.46 -20.70
N PHE A 102 -2.21 5.64 -20.09
CA PHE A 102 -1.52 6.84 -20.55
C PHE A 102 0.00 6.69 -20.42
N LEU A 103 0.48 6.25 -19.25
CA LEU A 103 1.92 6.11 -18.95
C LEU A 103 2.62 5.07 -19.82
N LYS A 104 1.94 3.98 -20.20
CA LYS A 104 2.48 2.97 -21.11
C LYS A 104 2.90 3.53 -22.47
N LYS A 105 2.30 4.63 -22.92
CA LYS A 105 2.60 5.29 -24.19
C LYS A 105 3.78 6.26 -24.10
N GLN A 106 4.29 6.53 -22.90
CA GLN A 106 5.34 7.53 -22.67
C GLN A 106 6.74 6.91 -22.84
N LYS A 107 7.55 7.40 -23.78
CA LYS A 107 8.89 6.86 -24.11
C LYS A 107 9.87 6.86 -22.92
N LYS A 108 9.71 7.77 -21.98
CA LYS A 108 10.57 7.86 -20.78
C LYS A 108 10.15 6.95 -19.63
N ILE A 109 8.98 6.32 -19.69
CA ILE A 109 8.53 5.35 -18.71
C ILE A 109 9.05 3.97 -19.11
N LYS A 110 10.05 3.49 -18.38
CA LYS A 110 10.65 2.17 -18.63
C LYS A 110 9.76 1.04 -18.16
N GLU A 111 9.21 1.18 -16.97
CA GLU A 111 8.45 0.12 -16.32
C GLU A 111 7.36 0.71 -15.41
N ILE A 112 6.26 -0.02 -15.28
CA ILE A 112 5.19 0.28 -14.33
C ILE A 112 5.13 -0.88 -13.35
N LEU A 113 5.41 -0.58 -12.08
CA LEU A 113 5.42 -1.54 -10.98
C LEU A 113 4.03 -1.59 -10.35
N TYR A 114 3.20 -2.47 -10.87
CA TYR A 114 1.84 -2.68 -10.42
C TYR A 114 1.50 -4.17 -10.49
N PRO A 115 1.30 -4.86 -9.35
CA PRO A 115 1.13 -6.32 -9.33
C PRO A 115 -0.05 -6.82 -10.17
N TYR A 116 -1.11 -6.04 -10.28
CA TYR A 116 -2.31 -6.35 -11.06
C TYR A 116 -2.09 -6.32 -12.59
N LYS A 117 -1.01 -5.75 -13.06
CA LYS A 117 -0.71 -5.70 -14.49
C LYS A 117 -0.45 -7.11 -15.00
N THR A 118 -1.16 -7.53 -16.05
CA THR A 118 -1.05 -8.90 -16.64
C THR A 118 0.36 -9.27 -17.08
N SER A 119 1.17 -8.30 -17.49
CA SER A 119 2.59 -8.49 -17.84
C SER A 119 3.54 -8.49 -16.62
N SER A 120 3.02 -8.36 -15.40
CA SER A 120 3.84 -8.47 -14.19
C SER A 120 4.25 -9.93 -13.96
N LYS A 121 5.52 -10.15 -13.60
CA LYS A 121 6.02 -11.46 -13.15
C LYS A 121 5.19 -12.06 -12.01
N ASN A 122 4.62 -11.21 -11.20
CA ASN A 122 3.85 -11.58 -10.02
C ASN A 122 2.34 -11.67 -10.26
N TYR A 123 1.85 -11.47 -11.50
CA TYR A 123 0.42 -11.45 -11.79
C TYR A 123 -0.30 -12.76 -11.39
N LYS A 124 0.30 -13.92 -11.70
CA LYS A 124 -0.27 -15.23 -11.33
C LYS A 124 -0.38 -15.37 -9.80
N LEU A 125 0.66 -14.95 -9.08
CA LEU A 125 0.69 -14.99 -7.63
C LEU A 125 -0.32 -14.00 -7.04
N TRP A 126 -0.37 -12.78 -7.58
CA TRP A 126 -1.36 -11.79 -7.20
C TRP A 126 -2.80 -12.32 -7.38
N LYS A 127 -3.14 -12.84 -8.55
CA LYS A 127 -4.46 -13.41 -8.86
C LYS A 127 -4.86 -14.56 -7.93
N LYS A 128 -3.88 -15.31 -7.40
CA LYS A 128 -4.14 -16.40 -6.44
C LYS A 128 -4.60 -15.87 -5.08
N TYR A 129 -4.08 -14.73 -4.63
CA TYR A 129 -4.29 -14.25 -3.27
C TYR A 129 -5.18 -13.01 -3.16
N TYR A 130 -5.29 -12.23 -4.21
CA TYR A 130 -6.04 -10.97 -4.21
C TYR A 130 -7.24 -11.07 -5.16
N SER A 131 -8.38 -10.51 -4.73
CA SER A 131 -9.59 -10.43 -5.55
C SER A 131 -9.78 -9.07 -6.23
N GLY A 132 -8.91 -8.09 -5.97
CA GLY A 132 -9.00 -6.74 -6.53
C GLY A 132 -7.70 -5.98 -6.42
N ALA A 133 -7.69 -4.75 -6.89
CA ALA A 133 -6.55 -3.85 -6.89
C ALA A 133 -6.99 -2.42 -6.54
N ASN A 134 -6.03 -1.56 -6.27
CA ASN A 134 -6.27 -0.19 -5.80
C ASN A 134 -5.39 0.83 -6.53
N GLY A 135 -5.29 2.06 -6.00
CA GLY A 135 -4.66 3.20 -6.62
C GLY A 135 -3.14 3.32 -6.49
N LEU A 136 -2.50 2.49 -5.65
CA LEU A 136 -1.07 2.64 -5.38
C LEU A 136 -0.21 1.82 -6.35
N PHE A 137 0.61 2.49 -7.14
CA PHE A 137 1.59 1.90 -8.04
C PHE A 137 2.84 2.78 -8.12
N SER A 138 3.88 2.30 -8.76
CA SER A 138 5.10 3.08 -9.03
C SER A 138 5.50 2.97 -10.49
N ILE A 139 6.27 3.95 -10.96
CA ILE A 139 6.85 3.97 -12.30
C ILE A 139 8.37 4.09 -12.22
N VAL A 140 9.05 3.44 -13.15
CA VAL A 140 10.49 3.62 -13.37
C VAL A 140 10.68 4.59 -14.53
N VAL A 141 11.16 5.78 -14.21
CA VAL A 141 11.45 6.83 -15.18
C VAL A 141 12.92 6.73 -15.61
N LYS A 142 13.18 6.72 -16.90
CA LYS A 142 14.53 6.72 -17.46
C LYS A 142 15.00 8.14 -17.70
N SER A 143 16.06 8.56 -17.01
CA SER A 143 16.68 9.88 -17.18
C SER A 143 18.13 9.86 -16.70
N SER A 144 19.04 10.42 -17.49
CA SER A 144 20.44 10.59 -17.10
C SER A 144 20.63 11.62 -15.96
N LYS A 145 19.68 12.55 -15.81
CA LYS A 145 19.73 13.63 -14.81
C LYS A 145 18.55 13.50 -13.83
N LYS A 146 18.86 13.31 -12.55
CA LYS A 146 17.84 13.30 -11.45
C LYS A 146 17.06 14.61 -11.41
N SER A 147 17.72 15.75 -11.70
CA SER A 147 17.08 17.07 -11.75
C SER A 147 15.92 17.15 -12.76
N SER A 148 16.02 16.43 -13.89
CA SER A 148 14.93 16.37 -14.86
C SER A 148 13.70 15.63 -14.32
N VAL A 149 13.92 14.59 -13.50
CA VAL A 149 12.81 13.87 -12.86
C VAL A 149 12.18 14.71 -11.75
N ILE A 150 12.99 15.46 -11.00
CA ILE A 150 12.48 16.41 -10.00
C ILE A 150 11.62 17.49 -10.69
N LYS A 151 12.11 18.08 -11.80
CA LYS A 151 11.33 19.04 -12.59
C LYS A 151 10.01 18.45 -13.09
N PHE A 152 10.04 17.20 -13.57
CA PHE A 152 8.82 16.49 -13.98
C PHE A 152 7.81 16.37 -12.82
N VAL A 153 8.24 15.87 -11.67
CA VAL A 153 7.36 15.71 -10.50
C VAL A 153 6.79 17.06 -10.05
N ASN A 154 7.63 18.10 -9.99
CA ASN A 154 7.23 19.46 -9.59
C ASN A 154 6.29 20.15 -10.60
N SER A 155 6.27 19.70 -11.86
CA SER A 155 5.39 20.27 -12.89
C SER A 155 3.98 19.69 -12.92
N LEU A 156 3.72 18.65 -12.13
CA LEU A 156 2.39 18.02 -12.08
C LEU A 156 1.39 18.95 -11.39
N LYS A 157 0.26 19.18 -12.04
CA LYS A 157 -0.79 20.08 -11.52
C LYS A 157 -1.84 19.37 -10.68
N LEU A 158 -2.14 18.09 -11.00
CA LEU A 158 -3.18 17.30 -10.33
C LEU A 158 -2.65 16.44 -9.19
N PHE A 159 -1.33 16.23 -9.15
CA PHE A 159 -0.68 15.42 -8.13
C PHE A 159 0.09 16.32 -7.17
N GLY A 160 -0.28 16.28 -5.90
CA GLY A 160 0.48 16.89 -4.81
C GLY A 160 1.71 16.04 -4.45
N ILE A 161 2.78 16.69 -4.00
CA ILE A 161 3.96 15.99 -3.50
C ILE A 161 3.70 15.61 -2.05
N GLY A 162 3.66 14.31 -1.76
CA GLY A 162 3.36 13.84 -0.41
C GLY A 162 3.65 12.37 -0.20
N TYR A 163 3.83 11.98 1.07
CA TYR A 163 4.22 10.62 1.47
C TYR A 163 3.01 9.76 1.68
N SER A 164 1.91 9.95 1.82
CA SER A 164 0.83 9.01 2.14
C SER A 164 0.17 8.44 0.88
N TRP A 165 -0.85 7.65 1.08
CA TRP A 165 -1.69 7.07 0.04
C TRP A 165 -3.02 6.59 0.66
N GLY A 166 -4.02 6.37 -0.18
CA GLY A 166 -5.31 5.81 0.23
C GLY A 166 -6.33 6.84 0.69
N GLY A 167 -5.97 8.13 0.72
CA GLY A 167 -6.87 9.25 0.92
C GLY A 167 -7.55 9.71 -0.37
N PHE A 168 -8.11 10.91 -0.36
CA PHE A 168 -8.79 11.52 -1.50
C PHE A 168 -7.82 12.23 -2.46
N GLU A 169 -6.63 12.57 -1.98
CA GLU A 169 -5.62 13.27 -2.76
C GLU A 169 -4.94 12.36 -3.77
N SER A 170 -4.62 12.90 -4.93
CA SER A 170 -3.67 12.30 -5.86
C SER A 170 -2.27 12.73 -5.47
N LEU A 171 -1.45 11.79 -4.98
CA LEU A 171 -0.11 12.06 -4.48
C LEU A 171 0.96 11.43 -5.36
N VAL A 172 2.12 12.07 -5.40
CA VAL A 172 3.30 11.57 -6.10
C VAL A 172 4.56 11.84 -5.27
N LEU A 173 5.51 10.93 -5.36
CA LEU A 173 6.79 11.08 -4.66
C LEU A 173 7.92 10.45 -5.46
N LEU A 174 8.99 11.22 -5.69
CA LEU A 174 10.27 10.68 -6.17
C LEU A 174 10.98 9.94 -5.04
N GLN A 175 11.14 8.63 -5.19
CA GLN A 175 11.81 7.79 -4.18
C GLN A 175 13.33 7.86 -4.32
N ASN A 176 14.03 8.12 -3.21
CA ASN A 176 15.48 8.10 -3.16
C ASN A 176 16.00 6.79 -2.56
N LEU A 177 15.83 5.68 -3.29
CA LEU A 177 16.23 4.35 -2.81
C LEU A 177 17.74 4.14 -2.76
N ARG A 178 18.54 5.00 -3.40
CA ARG A 178 20.00 4.85 -3.46
C ARG A 178 20.69 5.30 -2.20
N ASP A 179 20.21 6.38 -1.59
CA ASP A 179 20.88 7.02 -0.46
C ASP A 179 20.36 6.48 0.89
N ASN A 180 19.31 5.66 0.86
CA ASN A 180 18.69 5.19 2.09
C ASN A 180 19.21 3.81 2.49
N THR A 181 20.20 3.78 3.38
CA THR A 181 20.81 2.56 3.94
C THR A 181 19.82 1.68 4.72
N LYS A 182 18.73 2.27 5.25
CA LYS A 182 17.69 1.54 5.99
C LYS A 182 16.90 0.53 5.13
N TYR A 183 16.90 0.68 3.81
CA TYR A 183 16.18 -0.21 2.89
C TYR A 183 17.09 -1.20 2.14
N THR A 184 18.19 -1.61 2.75
CA THR A 184 19.16 -2.55 2.14
C THR A 184 18.53 -3.88 1.69
N GLN A 185 17.51 -4.38 2.38
CA GLN A 185 16.79 -5.59 1.96
C GLN A 185 15.96 -5.37 0.69
N THR A 186 15.30 -4.21 0.56
CA THR A 186 14.53 -3.87 -0.65
C THR A 186 15.43 -3.74 -1.87
N ARG A 187 16.68 -3.28 -1.71
CA ARG A 187 17.67 -3.20 -2.79
C ARG A 187 18.05 -4.54 -3.40
N LYS A 188 17.98 -5.64 -2.65
CA LYS A 188 18.25 -6.98 -3.18
C LYS A 188 17.22 -7.41 -4.24
N PHE A 189 16.00 -6.93 -4.13
CA PHE A 189 14.89 -7.27 -5.05
C PHE A 189 14.76 -6.30 -6.22
N PHE A 190 15.18 -5.03 -6.06
CA PHE A 190 15.06 -3.98 -7.07
C PHE A 190 16.45 -3.46 -7.45
N ARG A 191 16.99 -3.97 -8.56
CA ARG A 191 18.22 -3.46 -9.14
C ARG A 191 17.90 -2.42 -10.20
N PHE A 192 18.02 -1.14 -9.84
CA PHE A 192 17.85 -0.03 -10.77
C PHE A 192 19.20 0.44 -11.31
N LYS A 193 19.24 0.75 -12.62
CA LYS A 193 20.41 1.35 -13.26
C LYS A 193 20.59 2.80 -12.78
N LYS A 194 21.79 3.36 -13.02
CA LYS A 194 22.13 4.72 -12.57
C LYS A 194 21.19 5.80 -13.15
N ASP A 195 20.65 5.57 -14.34
CA ASP A 195 19.72 6.44 -15.07
C ASP A 195 18.23 6.11 -14.82
N GLU A 196 17.91 5.27 -13.85
CA GLU A 196 16.55 4.87 -13.52
C GLU A 196 16.11 5.45 -12.18
N HIS A 197 14.91 6.05 -12.16
CA HIS A 197 14.34 6.71 -10.99
C HIS A 197 12.93 6.18 -10.73
N ILE A 198 12.57 5.97 -9.45
CA ILE A 198 11.23 5.52 -9.06
C ILE A 198 10.40 6.73 -8.63
N VAL A 199 9.25 6.83 -9.23
CA VAL A 199 8.22 7.81 -8.90
C VAL A 199 6.92 7.09 -8.58
#